data_b6d1f177eef0a9fcbd1c8a8c91870aae
#
_entry.id   b6d1f177eef0a9fcbd1c8a8c91870aae
#
_cell.length_a   1.000
_cell.length_b   1.000
_cell.length_c   1.000
_cell.angle_alpha   90.00
_cell.angle_beta   90.00
_cell.angle_gamma   90.00
#
_symmetry.space_group_name_H-M   'P 1'
#
loop_
_entity.id
_entity.type
_entity.pdbx_description
1 polymer ?
#
loop_
_entity_poly.entity_id
_entity_poly.type
_entity_poly.pdbx_seq_one_letter_code
_entity_poly.pdbx_strand_id
1 'polypeptide(L)'
;MAKIFLTLLIFFGSCLSADELMAAIKSEYRDPENIIRDEYRNPYETLTFFGIEPSMKVVELSPGGGWYTEILANYLNNSGKLIAAHFDENSNNNYLKKIRKNFEKKMDSNSIYEGVKIVDLTSGLTEPRSADAVLTFRNLHNWLGSTMDTIFANSFKALKSGGIFGVVEHRAEAGTSIQNMKKSGYVTEEHAIEMAKKHGFVLVSKSEINSNPKDLKSYEKGVWTLPPSLRLKEKNKAKYLAIGESDRMTLLFKKP
;
A
#
# COMPACT_ATOMS: atom_id res chain seq x y z
N MET A 1 -45.97 -4.42 -15.13
CA MET A 1 -45.52 -3.76 -13.91
C MET A 1 -44.48 -4.61 -13.22
N ALA A 2 -43.24 -4.62 -13.68
CA ALA A 2 -42.14 -5.33 -13.05
C ALA A 2 -40.77 -4.75 -13.50
N LYS A 3 -40.41 -3.53 -13.07
CA LYS A 3 -39.10 -2.91 -13.36
C LYS A 3 -38.62 -1.92 -12.26
N ILE A 4 -39.04 -2.03 -11.01
CA ILE A 4 -38.67 -1.03 -9.97
C ILE A 4 -37.84 -1.65 -8.81
N PHE A 5 -37.48 -2.93 -8.78
CA PHE A 5 -36.85 -3.53 -7.61
C PHE A 5 -35.33 -3.73 -7.65
N LEU A 6 -34.63 -3.40 -8.74
CA LEU A 6 -33.20 -3.70 -8.89
C LEU A 6 -32.23 -2.57 -8.47
N THR A 7 -32.73 -1.34 -8.28
CA THR A 7 -31.85 -0.18 -8.01
C THR A 7 -31.61 0.08 -6.51
N LEU A 8 -32.42 -0.52 -5.62
CA LEU A 8 -32.32 -0.27 -4.17
C LEU A 8 -31.27 -1.13 -3.45
N LEU A 9 -30.91 -2.28 -3.98
CA LEU A 9 -29.93 -3.20 -3.37
C LEU A 9 -28.47 -2.72 -3.48
N ILE A 10 -28.13 -1.96 -4.50
CA ILE A 10 -26.75 -1.45 -4.72
C ILE A 10 -26.44 -0.32 -3.72
N PHE A 11 -27.42 0.48 -3.32
CA PHE A 11 -27.23 1.59 -2.38
C PHE A 11 -27.04 1.13 -0.92
N PHE A 12 -27.65 0.02 -0.51
CA PHE A 12 -27.51 -0.52 0.84
C PHE A 12 -26.15 -1.20 1.05
N GLY A 13 -25.60 -1.86 0.05
CA GLY A 13 -24.29 -2.54 0.14
C GLY A 13 -23.12 -1.55 0.30
N SER A 14 -23.14 -0.43 -0.40
CA SER A 14 -22.06 0.56 -0.33
C SER A 14 -22.03 1.35 0.98
N CYS A 15 -23.17 1.52 1.65
CA CYS A 15 -23.23 2.21 2.94
C CYS A 15 -22.68 1.33 4.07
N LEU A 16 -23.01 0.03 4.08
CA LEU A 16 -22.50 -0.94 5.06
C LEU A 16 -20.97 -1.11 4.95
N SER A 17 -20.44 -1.25 3.76
CA SER A 17 -19.01 -1.38 3.51
C SER A 17 -18.22 -0.14 3.95
N ALA A 18 -18.77 1.06 3.78
CA ALA A 18 -18.17 2.31 4.25
C ALA A 18 -18.10 2.38 5.79
N ASP A 19 -19.15 1.95 6.47
CA ASP A 19 -19.19 1.90 7.94
C ASP A 19 -18.21 0.85 8.50
N GLU A 20 -18.09 -0.30 7.86
CA GLU A 20 -17.13 -1.35 8.23
C GLU A 20 -15.68 -0.90 8.03
N LEU A 21 -15.37 -0.18 6.94
CA LEU A 21 -14.04 0.37 6.70
C LEU A 21 -13.68 1.42 7.77
N MET A 22 -14.62 2.32 8.08
CA MET A 22 -14.39 3.34 9.11
C MET A 22 -14.20 2.69 10.50
N ALA A 23 -14.94 1.63 10.82
CA ALA A 23 -14.77 0.86 12.05
C ALA A 23 -13.39 0.19 12.11
N ALA A 24 -12.90 -0.38 11.00
CA ALA A 24 -11.57 -0.96 10.91
C ALA A 24 -10.46 0.09 11.10
N ILE A 25 -10.63 1.30 10.56
CA ILE A 25 -9.68 2.40 10.73
C ILE A 25 -9.65 2.92 12.19
N LYS A 26 -10.79 2.96 12.87
CA LYS A 26 -10.92 3.39 14.27
C LYS A 26 -10.73 2.29 15.29
N SER A 27 -10.34 1.10 14.86
CA SER A 27 -10.21 -0.08 15.71
C SER A 27 -9.21 0.13 16.83
N GLU A 28 -9.56 -0.31 18.05
CA GLU A 28 -8.69 -0.34 19.22
C GLU A 28 -7.50 -1.30 19.10
N TYR A 29 -7.55 -2.21 18.12
CA TYR A 29 -6.45 -3.14 17.83
C TYR A 29 -5.30 -2.48 17.05
N ARG A 30 -5.48 -1.25 16.60
CA ARG A 30 -4.42 -0.51 15.90
C ARG A 30 -3.45 0.14 16.89
N ASP A 31 -2.18 0.11 16.53
CA ASP A 31 -1.13 0.79 17.29
C ASP A 31 -1.39 2.30 17.34
N PRO A 32 -1.46 2.93 18.52
CA PRO A 32 -1.64 4.38 18.65
C PRO A 32 -0.60 5.21 17.86
N GLU A 33 0.65 4.73 17.77
CA GLU A 33 1.70 5.39 16.97
C GLU A 33 1.41 5.32 15.47
N ASN A 34 0.60 4.36 15.03
CA ASN A 34 0.13 4.28 13.66
C ASN A 34 -1.10 5.16 13.42
N ILE A 35 -2.03 5.24 14.38
CA ILE A 35 -3.26 6.04 14.27
C ILE A 35 -2.95 7.54 14.08
N ILE A 36 -1.99 8.09 14.83
CA ILE A 36 -1.59 9.50 14.70
C ILE A 36 -1.07 9.87 13.31
N ARG A 37 -0.78 8.89 12.47
CA ARG A 37 -0.30 9.08 11.09
C ARG A 37 -1.40 9.00 10.05
N ASP A 38 -2.64 8.72 10.45
CA ASP A 38 -3.79 8.66 9.54
C ASP A 38 -4.02 9.99 8.84
N GLU A 39 -3.77 11.13 9.53
CA GLU A 39 -3.85 12.48 8.97
C GLU A 39 -2.96 12.71 7.73
N TYR A 40 -1.85 11.95 7.62
CA TYR A 40 -0.94 12.02 6.46
C TYR A 40 -1.19 10.93 5.44
N ARG A 41 -1.95 9.90 5.77
CA ARG A 41 -2.09 8.68 4.96
C ARG A 41 -3.47 8.44 4.41
N ASN A 42 -4.43 9.21 4.90
CA ASN A 42 -5.82 9.22 4.41
C ASN A 42 -6.35 7.80 4.11
N PRO A 43 -6.33 6.87 5.11
CA PRO A 43 -6.61 5.45 4.85
C PRO A 43 -8.01 5.22 4.30
N TYR A 44 -9.01 5.95 4.77
CA TYR A 44 -10.38 5.82 4.31
C TYR A 44 -10.50 6.19 2.84
N GLU A 45 -10.04 7.37 2.48
CA GLU A 45 -10.09 7.90 1.12
C GLU A 45 -9.25 7.05 0.17
N THR A 46 -8.07 6.59 0.63
CA THR A 46 -7.17 5.75 -0.18
C THR A 46 -7.78 4.38 -0.49
N LEU A 47 -8.29 3.68 0.51
CA LEU A 47 -8.90 2.35 0.31
C LEU A 47 -10.23 2.44 -0.45
N THR A 48 -11.02 3.51 -0.23
CA THR A 48 -12.22 3.81 -1.01
C THR A 48 -11.87 4.10 -2.48
N PHE A 49 -10.82 4.90 -2.74
CA PHE A 49 -10.36 5.17 -4.11
C PHE A 49 -9.91 3.90 -4.83
N PHE A 50 -9.29 2.96 -4.11
CA PHE A 50 -8.95 1.66 -4.67
C PHE A 50 -10.14 0.71 -4.80
N GLY A 51 -11.29 1.04 -4.25
CA GLY A 51 -12.49 0.22 -4.31
C GLY A 51 -12.36 -1.10 -3.54
N ILE A 52 -11.69 -1.07 -2.38
CA ILE A 52 -11.52 -2.26 -1.55
C ILE A 52 -12.82 -2.56 -0.80
N GLU A 53 -13.28 -3.81 -0.94
CA GLU A 53 -14.51 -4.32 -0.32
C GLU A 53 -14.20 -5.42 0.69
N PRO A 54 -15.01 -5.62 1.74
CA PRO A 54 -14.69 -6.55 2.84
C PRO A 54 -14.64 -8.03 2.41
N SER A 55 -15.26 -8.39 1.29
CA SER A 55 -15.25 -9.77 0.76
C SER A 55 -14.06 -10.09 -0.16
N MET A 56 -13.19 -9.11 -0.44
CA MET A 56 -12.09 -9.28 -1.39
C MET A 56 -10.95 -10.14 -0.84
N LYS A 57 -10.26 -10.82 -1.75
CA LYS A 57 -8.94 -11.38 -1.51
C LYS A 57 -7.88 -10.34 -1.91
N VAL A 58 -7.25 -9.77 -0.90
CA VAL A 58 -6.26 -8.68 -1.05
C VAL A 58 -4.86 -9.20 -0.77
N VAL A 59 -3.89 -8.78 -1.60
CA VAL A 59 -2.45 -8.97 -1.35
C VAL A 59 -1.83 -7.61 -1.03
N GLU A 60 -1.26 -7.47 0.17
CA GLU A 60 -0.44 -6.32 0.55
C GLU A 60 1.03 -6.64 0.31
N LEU A 61 1.69 -5.85 -0.55
CA LEU A 61 3.11 -6.02 -0.88
C LEU A 61 3.99 -5.22 0.07
N SER A 62 4.99 -5.87 0.67
CA SER A 62 5.94 -5.28 1.63
C SER A 62 5.26 -4.46 2.72
N PRO A 63 4.43 -5.07 3.57
CA PRO A 63 3.68 -4.36 4.63
C PRO A 63 4.59 -3.63 5.63
N GLY A 64 5.89 -3.92 5.68
CA GLY A 64 6.84 -3.34 6.62
C GLY A 64 6.46 -3.70 8.06
N GLY A 65 6.14 -2.72 8.90
CA GLY A 65 5.64 -2.93 10.26
C GLY A 65 4.12 -3.17 10.34
N GLY A 66 3.41 -3.28 9.20
CA GLY A 66 1.99 -3.64 9.16
C GLY A 66 1.01 -2.49 9.36
N TRP A 67 1.35 -1.27 8.95
CA TRP A 67 0.47 -0.10 9.13
C TRP A 67 -0.89 -0.27 8.43
N TYR A 68 -0.89 -0.64 7.13
CA TYR A 68 -2.13 -0.96 6.41
C TYR A 68 -2.65 -2.35 6.77
N THR A 69 -1.77 -3.29 7.13
CA THR A 69 -2.18 -4.63 7.59
C THR A 69 -3.15 -4.56 8.77
N GLU A 70 -2.95 -3.64 9.73
CA GLU A 70 -3.86 -3.43 10.87
C GLU A 70 -5.28 -3.12 10.42
N ILE A 71 -5.43 -2.27 9.39
CA ILE A 71 -6.72 -1.88 8.85
C ILE A 71 -7.31 -3.01 8.01
N LEU A 72 -6.50 -3.54 7.07
CA LEU A 72 -6.96 -4.56 6.12
C LEU A 72 -7.30 -5.88 6.81
N ALA A 73 -6.55 -6.30 7.82
CA ALA A 73 -6.85 -7.51 8.58
C ALA A 73 -8.22 -7.40 9.27
N ASN A 74 -8.52 -6.26 9.88
CA ASN A 74 -9.81 -6.02 10.51
C ASN A 74 -10.95 -5.93 9.49
N TYR A 75 -10.75 -5.17 8.41
CA TYR A 75 -11.76 -4.94 7.39
C TYR A 75 -12.15 -6.21 6.61
N LEU A 76 -11.17 -7.09 6.35
CA LEU A 76 -11.38 -8.33 5.57
C LEU A 76 -11.71 -9.56 6.44
N ASN A 77 -11.68 -9.43 7.76
CA ASN A 77 -11.71 -10.56 8.71
C ASN A 77 -12.92 -11.48 8.55
N ASN A 78 -14.10 -10.94 8.28
CA ASN A 78 -15.35 -11.71 8.28
C ASN A 78 -15.62 -12.46 6.96
N SER A 79 -15.22 -11.92 5.82
CA SER A 79 -15.62 -12.43 4.50
C SER A 79 -14.53 -12.42 3.45
N GLY A 80 -13.48 -11.65 3.64
CA GLY A 80 -12.34 -11.50 2.74
C GLY A 80 -11.15 -12.37 3.13
N LYS A 81 -10.02 -12.10 2.49
CA LYS A 81 -8.71 -12.73 2.80
C LYS A 81 -7.60 -11.74 2.61
N LEU A 82 -6.71 -11.64 3.61
CA LEU A 82 -5.49 -10.83 3.50
C LEU A 82 -4.27 -11.74 3.34
N ILE A 83 -3.45 -11.42 2.34
CA ILE A 83 -2.13 -12.03 2.12
C ILE A 83 -1.09 -10.92 2.25
N ALA A 84 -0.17 -11.07 3.18
CA ALA A 84 0.95 -10.16 3.41
C ALA A 84 2.19 -10.72 2.70
N ALA A 85 2.55 -10.16 1.55
CA ALA A 85 3.75 -10.54 0.82
C ALA A 85 4.95 -9.76 1.38
N HIS A 86 5.73 -10.43 2.23
CA HIS A 86 6.83 -9.83 2.99
C HIS A 86 8.20 -10.30 2.49
N PHE A 87 9.28 -9.76 3.04
CA PHE A 87 10.64 -10.22 2.75
C PHE A 87 10.80 -11.70 3.06
N ASP A 88 11.71 -12.36 2.31
CA ASP A 88 12.07 -13.75 2.56
C ASP A 88 12.64 -13.92 3.99
N GLU A 89 12.09 -14.87 4.73
CA GLU A 89 12.54 -15.21 6.09
C GLU A 89 13.97 -15.73 6.11
N ASN A 90 14.43 -16.34 5.00
CA ASN A 90 15.78 -16.87 4.80
C ASN A 90 16.74 -15.88 4.14
N SER A 91 16.33 -14.60 3.97
CA SER A 91 17.16 -13.56 3.37
C SER A 91 18.57 -13.50 4.01
N ASN A 92 19.62 -13.35 3.23
CA ASN A 92 20.98 -13.11 3.74
C ASN A 92 21.14 -11.73 4.40
N ASN A 93 20.16 -10.83 4.27
CA ASN A 93 20.17 -9.51 4.88
C ASN A 93 19.50 -9.54 6.26
N ASN A 94 20.33 -9.42 7.32
CA ASN A 94 19.88 -9.44 8.71
C ASN A 94 18.84 -8.36 9.04
N TYR A 95 18.88 -7.20 8.37
CA TYR A 95 17.90 -6.13 8.55
C TYR A 95 16.52 -6.57 8.03
N LEU A 96 16.46 -7.17 6.84
CA LEU A 96 15.22 -7.68 6.25
C LEU A 96 14.63 -8.83 7.08
N LYS A 97 15.48 -9.76 7.53
CA LYS A 97 15.07 -10.83 8.48
C LYS A 97 14.44 -10.26 9.75
N LYS A 98 15.07 -9.23 10.32
CA LYS A 98 14.57 -8.60 11.55
C LYS A 98 13.20 -7.97 11.33
N ILE A 99 13.00 -7.26 10.21
CA ILE A 99 11.70 -6.65 9.88
C ILE A 99 10.64 -7.73 9.72
N ARG A 100 10.94 -8.80 8.96
CA ARG A 100 10.03 -9.94 8.78
C ARG A 100 9.65 -10.57 10.13
N LYS A 101 10.61 -10.90 10.96
CA LYS A 101 10.37 -11.48 12.29
C LYS A 101 9.54 -10.57 13.21
N ASN A 102 9.75 -9.26 13.15
CA ASN A 102 8.93 -8.32 13.93
C ASN A 102 7.49 -8.28 13.42
N PHE A 103 7.29 -8.36 12.11
CA PHE A 103 5.97 -8.45 11.51
C PHE A 103 5.25 -9.74 11.92
N GLU A 104 5.92 -10.89 11.87
CA GLU A 104 5.36 -12.18 12.33
C GLU A 104 4.93 -12.12 13.80
N LYS A 105 5.79 -11.60 14.68
CA LYS A 105 5.43 -11.39 16.09
C LYS A 105 4.17 -10.52 16.26
N LYS A 106 4.01 -9.51 15.40
CA LYS A 106 2.79 -8.69 15.43
C LYS A 106 1.59 -9.50 14.98
N MET A 107 1.71 -10.33 13.95
CA MET A 107 0.61 -11.19 13.50
C MET A 107 0.21 -12.22 14.56
N ASP A 108 1.16 -12.70 15.36
CA ASP A 108 0.93 -13.62 16.48
C ASP A 108 0.36 -12.93 17.73
N SER A 109 0.35 -11.61 17.78
CA SER A 109 0.01 -10.85 19.01
C SER A 109 -1.49 -10.67 19.25
N ASN A 110 -2.33 -10.89 18.26
CA ASN A 110 -3.77 -10.66 18.37
C ASN A 110 -4.57 -11.53 17.39
N SER A 111 -5.69 -12.07 17.84
CA SER A 111 -6.56 -12.94 17.03
C SER A 111 -7.12 -12.27 15.77
N ILE A 112 -7.18 -10.94 15.70
CA ILE A 112 -7.59 -10.21 14.50
C ILE A 112 -6.70 -10.51 13.29
N TYR A 113 -5.47 -10.99 13.53
CA TYR A 113 -4.52 -11.34 12.48
C TYR A 113 -4.49 -12.82 12.09
N GLU A 114 -5.26 -13.71 12.76
CA GLU A 114 -5.25 -15.17 12.53
C GLU A 114 -5.52 -15.54 11.06
N GLY A 115 -6.31 -14.73 10.35
CA GLY A 115 -6.61 -14.92 8.92
C GLY A 115 -5.53 -14.42 7.95
N VAL A 116 -4.48 -13.74 8.44
CA VAL A 116 -3.44 -13.15 7.59
C VAL A 116 -2.43 -14.22 7.16
N LYS A 117 -2.39 -14.49 5.85
CA LYS A 117 -1.38 -15.41 5.29
C LYS A 117 -0.11 -14.63 4.93
N ILE A 118 1.04 -15.04 5.47
CA ILE A 118 2.33 -14.44 5.11
C ILE A 118 3.01 -15.27 4.01
N VAL A 119 3.49 -14.61 2.96
CA VAL A 119 4.22 -15.23 1.83
C VAL A 119 5.45 -14.41 1.48
N ASP A 120 6.38 -14.97 0.70
CA ASP A 120 7.54 -14.23 0.26
C ASP A 120 7.20 -13.34 -0.95
N LEU A 121 7.67 -12.09 -0.89
CA LEU A 121 7.38 -11.03 -1.86
C LEU A 121 7.78 -11.38 -3.30
N THR A 122 8.90 -12.07 -3.46
CA THR A 122 9.47 -12.40 -4.78
C THR A 122 9.10 -13.79 -5.28
N SER A 123 8.42 -14.59 -4.46
CA SER A 123 7.84 -15.87 -4.84
C SER A 123 6.41 -15.71 -5.39
N GLY A 124 5.67 -16.79 -5.58
CA GLY A 124 4.26 -16.70 -5.95
C GLY A 124 3.42 -16.09 -4.83
N LEU A 125 2.72 -14.98 -5.10
CA LEU A 125 1.94 -14.24 -4.09
C LEU A 125 0.71 -15.01 -3.63
N THR A 126 0.04 -15.68 -4.55
CA THR A 126 -1.14 -16.54 -4.34
C THR A 126 -1.37 -17.40 -5.58
N GLU A 127 -2.39 -18.24 -5.57
CA GLU A 127 -2.85 -18.97 -6.75
C GLU A 127 -3.09 -17.98 -7.91
N PRO A 128 -2.67 -18.31 -9.15
CA PRO A 128 -2.87 -17.45 -10.29
C PRO A 128 -4.34 -17.07 -10.48
N ARG A 129 -4.59 -15.81 -10.84
CA ARG A 129 -5.94 -15.28 -11.12
C ARG A 129 -6.93 -15.47 -9.95
N SER A 130 -6.47 -15.34 -8.72
CA SER A 130 -7.33 -15.54 -7.55
C SER A 130 -7.49 -14.31 -6.66
N ALA A 131 -6.60 -13.32 -6.75
CA ALA A 131 -6.70 -12.08 -5.99
C ALA A 131 -7.62 -11.06 -6.67
N ASP A 132 -8.40 -10.33 -5.88
CA ASP A 132 -9.22 -9.21 -6.34
C ASP A 132 -8.41 -7.92 -6.39
N ALA A 133 -7.51 -7.74 -5.43
CA ALA A 133 -6.65 -6.57 -5.33
C ALA A 133 -5.22 -6.94 -4.92
N VAL A 134 -4.25 -6.19 -5.45
CA VAL A 134 -2.86 -6.14 -4.99
C VAL A 134 -2.56 -4.70 -4.63
N LEU A 135 -2.02 -4.44 -3.45
CA LEU A 135 -1.77 -3.10 -2.92
C LEU A 135 -0.32 -2.93 -2.51
N THR A 136 0.25 -1.75 -2.74
CA THR A 136 1.56 -1.38 -2.23
C THR A 136 1.61 0.08 -1.77
N PHE A 137 2.32 0.32 -0.67
CA PHE A 137 2.37 1.61 -0.02
C PHE A 137 3.81 2.01 0.29
N ARG A 138 4.41 2.88 -0.55
CA ARG A 138 5.75 3.46 -0.36
C ARG A 138 6.88 2.43 -0.42
N ASN A 139 6.88 1.61 -1.45
CA ASN A 139 7.85 0.53 -1.63
C ASN A 139 8.57 0.56 -2.99
N LEU A 140 8.01 1.20 -4.03
CA LEU A 140 8.58 1.12 -5.38
C LEU A 140 10.04 1.56 -5.43
N HIS A 141 10.40 2.59 -4.64
CA HIS A 141 11.77 3.09 -4.56
C HIS A 141 12.78 2.04 -4.05
N ASN A 142 12.33 1.04 -3.28
CA ASN A 142 13.16 -0.07 -2.81
C ASN A 142 13.36 -1.17 -3.87
N TRP A 143 12.55 -1.18 -4.92
CA TRP A 143 12.51 -2.26 -5.91
C TRP A 143 13.05 -1.85 -7.29
N LEU A 144 13.44 -0.60 -7.49
CA LEU A 144 13.87 -0.06 -8.78
C LEU A 144 14.90 -0.95 -9.48
N GLY A 145 14.52 -1.51 -10.65
CA GLY A 145 15.28 -2.49 -11.44
C GLY A 145 14.58 -3.85 -11.53
N SER A 146 15.34 -4.93 -11.62
CA SER A 146 14.82 -6.30 -11.83
C SER A 146 13.86 -6.79 -10.74
N THR A 147 14.04 -6.34 -9.50
CA THR A 147 13.13 -6.67 -8.40
C THR A 147 11.72 -6.14 -8.67
N MET A 148 11.59 -4.90 -9.17
CA MET A 148 10.31 -4.32 -9.53
C MET A 148 9.65 -5.11 -10.68
N ASP A 149 10.41 -5.53 -11.68
CA ASP A 149 9.93 -6.39 -12.76
C ASP A 149 9.31 -7.68 -12.21
N THR A 150 10.02 -8.37 -11.30
CA THR A 150 9.52 -9.61 -10.69
C THR A 150 8.24 -9.39 -9.91
N ILE A 151 8.17 -8.34 -9.08
CA ILE A 151 7.01 -8.04 -8.24
C ILE A 151 5.79 -7.69 -9.09
N PHE A 152 5.95 -6.86 -10.13
CA PHE A 152 4.85 -6.48 -11.01
C PHE A 152 4.34 -7.68 -11.83
N ALA A 153 5.23 -8.54 -12.34
CA ALA A 153 4.86 -9.78 -13.02
C ALA A 153 4.06 -10.72 -12.10
N ASN A 154 4.54 -10.92 -10.86
CA ASN A 154 3.84 -11.74 -9.86
C ASN A 154 2.48 -11.15 -9.47
N SER A 155 2.39 -9.82 -9.35
CA SER A 155 1.13 -9.12 -9.08
C SER A 155 0.12 -9.32 -10.22
N PHE A 156 0.57 -9.17 -11.45
CA PHE A 156 -0.28 -9.43 -12.62
C PHE A 156 -0.74 -10.89 -12.70
N LYS A 157 0.13 -11.85 -12.40
CA LYS A 157 -0.22 -13.27 -12.36
C LYS A 157 -1.25 -13.59 -11.28
N ALA A 158 -1.11 -13.00 -10.10
CA ALA A 158 -1.99 -13.24 -8.94
C ALA A 158 -3.42 -12.70 -9.16
N LEU A 159 -3.56 -11.56 -9.82
CA LEU A 159 -4.85 -10.89 -10.02
C LEU A 159 -5.77 -11.64 -10.97
N LYS A 160 -7.07 -11.63 -10.68
CA LYS A 160 -8.15 -11.96 -11.61
C LYS A 160 -8.17 -10.99 -12.80
N SER A 161 -8.80 -11.36 -13.92
CA SER A 161 -9.21 -10.37 -14.92
C SER A 161 -10.17 -9.37 -14.26
N GLY A 162 -9.97 -8.09 -14.52
CA GLY A 162 -10.70 -7.03 -13.83
C GLY A 162 -10.18 -6.67 -12.45
N GLY A 163 -9.26 -7.45 -11.87
CA GLY A 163 -8.64 -7.14 -10.57
C GLY A 163 -7.77 -5.90 -10.61
N ILE A 164 -7.61 -5.24 -9.46
CA ILE A 164 -6.95 -3.94 -9.35
C ILE A 164 -5.54 -4.04 -8.75
N PHE A 165 -4.65 -3.15 -9.17
CA PHE A 165 -3.36 -2.92 -8.56
C PHE A 165 -3.29 -1.47 -8.07
N GLY A 166 -3.33 -1.27 -6.74
CA GLY A 166 -3.30 0.02 -6.08
C GLY A 166 -1.88 0.37 -5.61
N VAL A 167 -1.41 1.55 -6.00
CA VAL A 167 -0.05 2.02 -5.69
C VAL A 167 -0.11 3.39 -5.01
N VAL A 168 0.47 3.50 -3.81
CA VAL A 168 0.83 4.77 -3.19
C VAL A 168 2.35 4.84 -3.07
N GLU A 169 2.99 5.86 -3.64
CA GLU A 169 4.45 5.99 -3.62
C GLU A 169 4.90 7.45 -3.48
N HIS A 170 6.06 7.66 -2.85
CA HIS A 170 6.74 8.96 -2.77
C HIS A 170 7.01 9.50 -4.17
N ARG A 171 6.43 10.66 -4.50
CA ARG A 171 6.42 11.21 -5.85
C ARG A 171 7.62 12.12 -6.12
N ALA A 172 8.46 11.71 -7.06
CA ALA A 172 9.54 12.54 -7.60
C ALA A 172 9.02 13.59 -8.58
N GLU A 173 9.84 14.61 -8.84
CA GLU A 173 9.63 15.51 -9.97
C GLU A 173 9.80 14.76 -11.30
N ALA A 174 8.98 15.13 -12.30
CA ALA A 174 9.05 14.56 -13.64
C ALA A 174 10.49 14.66 -14.21
N GLY A 175 10.92 13.62 -14.94
CA GLY A 175 12.26 13.56 -15.52
C GLY A 175 13.37 13.19 -14.54
N THR A 176 13.07 12.90 -13.26
CA THR A 176 14.09 12.43 -12.31
C THR A 176 14.67 11.10 -12.77
N SER A 177 16.01 11.02 -12.87
CA SER A 177 16.70 9.80 -13.30
C SER A 177 16.53 8.65 -12.29
N ILE A 178 16.60 7.41 -12.77
CA ILE A 178 16.52 6.19 -11.90
C ILE A 178 17.59 6.24 -10.79
N GLN A 179 18.79 6.75 -11.09
CA GLN A 179 19.85 6.89 -10.10
C GLN A 179 19.45 7.86 -8.98
N ASN A 180 18.83 8.99 -9.33
CA ASN A 180 18.35 9.96 -8.36
C ASN A 180 17.13 9.43 -7.59
N MET A 181 16.22 8.71 -8.24
CA MET A 181 15.11 8.02 -7.56
C MET A 181 15.62 7.06 -6.47
N LYS A 182 16.61 6.21 -6.80
CA LYS A 182 17.26 5.30 -5.83
C LYS A 182 17.91 6.03 -4.66
N LYS A 183 18.54 7.16 -4.91
CA LYS A 183 19.24 7.96 -3.90
C LYS A 183 18.27 8.70 -2.98
N SER A 184 17.20 9.25 -3.55
CA SER A 184 16.26 10.12 -2.82
C SER A 184 15.09 9.37 -2.19
N GLY A 185 14.73 8.17 -2.70
CA GLY A 185 13.56 7.43 -2.27
C GLY A 185 12.23 7.97 -2.83
N TYR A 186 12.29 8.84 -3.84
CA TYR A 186 11.12 9.31 -4.60
C TYR A 186 11.12 8.68 -5.98
N VAL A 187 9.96 8.32 -6.50
CA VAL A 187 9.77 7.68 -7.82
C VAL A 187 8.88 8.57 -8.67
N THR A 188 9.18 8.71 -9.96
CA THR A 188 8.32 9.49 -10.87
C THR A 188 7.04 8.72 -11.21
N GLU A 189 5.94 9.45 -11.45
CA GLU A 189 4.70 8.83 -11.91
C GLU A 189 4.89 8.10 -13.23
N GLU A 190 5.65 8.70 -14.15
CA GLU A 190 5.96 8.12 -15.47
C GLU A 190 6.60 6.75 -15.32
N HIS A 191 7.61 6.62 -14.46
CA HIS A 191 8.30 5.34 -14.25
C HIS A 191 7.36 4.26 -13.67
N ALA A 192 6.52 4.63 -12.69
CA ALA A 192 5.55 3.70 -12.11
C ALA A 192 4.52 3.24 -13.15
N ILE A 193 4.02 4.17 -13.98
CA ILE A 193 3.05 3.90 -15.04
C ILE A 193 3.66 3.04 -16.15
N GLU A 194 4.87 3.37 -16.61
CA GLU A 194 5.58 2.60 -17.64
C GLU A 194 5.85 1.16 -17.17
N MET A 195 6.28 0.98 -15.93
CA MET A 195 6.49 -0.34 -15.35
C MET A 195 5.18 -1.14 -15.29
N ALA A 196 4.08 -0.53 -14.86
CA ALA A 196 2.78 -1.18 -14.83
C ALA A 196 2.32 -1.61 -16.25
N LYS A 197 2.44 -0.72 -17.23
CA LYS A 197 2.12 -1.01 -18.64
C LYS A 197 2.97 -2.15 -19.20
N LYS A 198 4.27 -2.16 -18.92
CA LYS A 198 5.19 -3.24 -19.33
C LYS A 198 4.68 -4.62 -18.92
N HIS A 199 4.04 -4.71 -17.76
CA HIS A 199 3.49 -5.95 -17.21
C HIS A 199 2.01 -6.18 -17.56
N GLY A 200 1.42 -5.38 -18.46
CA GLY A 200 0.07 -5.57 -18.97
C GLY A 200 -1.04 -4.85 -18.20
N PHE A 201 -0.69 -4.06 -17.18
CA PHE A 201 -1.68 -3.26 -16.47
C PHE A 201 -2.12 -2.03 -17.28
N VAL A 202 -3.37 -1.63 -17.07
CA VAL A 202 -3.94 -0.39 -17.62
C VAL A 202 -4.14 0.60 -16.48
N LEU A 203 -3.64 1.83 -16.63
CA LEU A 203 -3.93 2.92 -15.68
C LEU A 203 -5.41 3.31 -15.80
N VAL A 204 -6.13 3.25 -14.69
CA VAL A 204 -7.56 3.61 -14.60
C VAL A 204 -7.74 5.03 -14.09
N SER A 205 -7.04 5.39 -13.00
CA SER A 205 -7.19 6.68 -12.36
C SER A 205 -5.96 7.07 -11.56
N LYS A 206 -5.83 8.37 -11.30
CA LYS A 206 -4.86 8.96 -10.37
C LYS A 206 -5.58 9.81 -9.35
N SER A 207 -5.01 9.95 -8.15
CA SER A 207 -5.58 10.81 -7.12
C SER A 207 -4.50 11.58 -6.36
N GLU A 208 -4.86 12.77 -5.93
CA GLU A 208 -4.06 13.65 -5.07
C GLU A 208 -4.35 13.46 -3.57
N ILE A 209 -5.10 12.44 -3.19
CA ILE A 209 -5.48 12.14 -1.78
C ILE A 209 -4.27 12.16 -0.84
N ASN A 210 -3.12 11.65 -1.30
CA ASN A 210 -1.89 11.55 -0.52
C ASN A 210 -0.84 12.60 -0.92
N SER A 211 -1.23 13.67 -1.62
CA SER A 211 -0.31 14.74 -1.99
C SER A 211 0.06 15.62 -0.80
N ASN A 212 1.28 16.14 -0.80
CA ASN A 212 1.73 17.13 0.17
C ASN A 212 2.53 18.24 -0.53
N PRO A 213 1.91 19.39 -0.82
CA PRO A 213 2.58 20.49 -1.51
C PRO A 213 3.70 21.16 -0.70
N LYS A 214 3.81 20.87 0.61
CA LYS A 214 4.90 21.36 1.46
C LYS A 214 6.20 20.56 1.25
N ASP A 215 6.12 19.36 0.63
CA ASP A 215 7.28 18.52 0.37
C ASP A 215 8.05 19.00 -0.86
N LEU A 216 9.19 19.63 -0.62
CA LEU A 216 10.08 20.15 -1.67
C LEU A 216 10.97 19.08 -2.33
N LYS A 217 10.96 17.84 -1.85
CA LYS A 217 11.65 16.64 -2.40
C LYS A 217 13.20 16.76 -2.49
N SER A 218 13.77 17.91 -2.18
CA SER A 218 15.21 18.21 -2.27
C SER A 218 15.88 18.21 -0.89
N TYR A 219 15.98 17.06 -0.26
CA TYR A 219 16.54 16.93 1.09
C TYR A 219 17.86 16.15 1.10
N GLU A 220 18.71 16.45 2.11
CA GLU A 220 20.03 15.84 2.28
C GLU A 220 19.98 14.29 2.33
N LYS A 221 18.95 13.72 2.97
CA LYS A 221 18.73 12.27 3.06
C LYS A 221 17.50 11.81 2.26
N GLY A 222 17.14 12.55 1.20
CA GLY A 222 15.94 12.26 0.43
C GLY A 222 14.69 12.22 1.30
N VAL A 223 13.72 11.40 0.95
CA VAL A 223 12.44 11.22 1.65
C VAL A 223 12.61 10.90 3.15
N TRP A 224 13.69 10.23 3.51
CA TRP A 224 13.96 9.84 4.91
C TRP A 224 14.36 11.02 5.81
N THR A 225 14.49 12.21 5.28
CA THR A 225 14.62 13.46 6.05
C THR A 225 13.30 13.81 6.75
N LEU A 226 12.18 13.49 6.12
CA LEU A 226 10.83 13.74 6.63
C LEU A 226 10.37 12.67 7.64
N PRO A 227 9.28 12.94 8.40
CA PRO A 227 8.60 11.93 9.19
C PRO A 227 8.20 10.68 8.35
N PRO A 228 8.19 9.52 8.98
CA PRO A 228 8.52 9.22 10.37
C PRO A 228 10.01 8.99 10.59
N SER A 229 10.83 8.95 9.52
CA SER A 229 12.24 8.55 9.60
C SER A 229 13.13 9.57 10.30
N LEU A 230 12.95 10.87 10.02
CA LEU A 230 13.71 11.99 10.58
C LEU A 230 15.22 11.68 10.69
N ARG A 231 15.82 11.15 9.60
CA ARG A 231 17.22 10.65 9.61
C ARG A 231 18.27 11.70 9.96
N LEU A 232 17.92 12.99 9.90
CA LEU A 232 18.80 14.08 10.34
C LEU A 232 18.71 14.34 11.86
N LYS A 233 17.90 13.54 12.57
CA LYS A 233 17.69 13.64 14.03
C LYS A 233 17.25 15.05 14.42
N GLU A 234 17.99 15.72 15.30
CA GLU A 234 17.63 17.06 15.79
C GLU A 234 17.92 18.20 14.80
N LYS A 235 18.69 17.94 13.72
CA LYS A 235 19.00 18.96 12.70
C LYS A 235 17.72 19.40 11.97
N ASN A 236 17.26 20.62 12.26
CA ASN A 236 16.05 21.21 11.68
C ASN A 236 14.76 20.36 11.89
N LYS A 237 14.68 19.58 12.96
CA LYS A 237 13.58 18.65 13.22
C LYS A 237 12.21 19.33 13.20
N ALA A 238 12.08 20.48 13.86
CA ALA A 238 10.81 21.23 13.87
C ALA A 238 10.35 21.62 12.47
N LYS A 239 11.28 22.00 11.56
CA LYS A 239 10.98 22.29 10.15
C LYS A 239 10.42 21.06 9.44
N TYR A 240 11.04 19.90 9.61
CA TYR A 240 10.61 18.68 8.95
C TYR A 240 9.30 18.13 9.50
N LEU A 241 9.07 18.26 10.81
CA LEU A 241 7.77 17.96 11.43
C LEU A 241 6.65 18.86 10.89
N ALA A 242 6.92 20.15 10.66
CA ALA A 242 5.94 21.09 10.11
C ALA A 242 5.59 20.80 8.63
N ILE A 243 6.48 20.14 7.88
CA ILE A 243 6.20 19.63 6.53
C ILE A 243 5.26 18.42 6.60
N GLY A 244 5.47 17.53 7.58
CA GLY A 244 4.76 16.27 7.69
C GLY A 244 5.37 15.15 6.87
N GLU A 245 4.58 14.11 6.53
CA GLU A 245 5.02 13.04 5.64
C GLU A 245 5.15 13.54 4.18
N SER A 246 5.89 12.81 3.35
CA SER A 246 6.18 13.17 1.97
C SER A 246 4.95 13.33 1.07
N ASP A 247 5.15 14.05 -0.04
CA ASP A 247 4.23 14.04 -1.18
C ASP A 247 4.18 12.66 -1.84
N ARG A 248 2.97 12.17 -2.14
CA ARG A 248 2.77 10.82 -2.69
C ARG A 248 1.75 10.83 -3.82
N MET A 249 2.12 10.17 -4.92
CA MET A 249 1.18 9.76 -5.95
C MET A 249 0.28 8.63 -5.43
N THR A 250 -0.95 8.58 -5.92
CA THR A 250 -1.89 7.48 -5.70
C THR A 250 -2.43 7.04 -7.05
N LEU A 251 -2.08 5.82 -7.47
CA LEU A 251 -2.34 5.30 -8.81
C LEU A 251 -3.18 4.04 -8.73
N LEU A 252 -4.25 3.99 -9.50
CA LEU A 252 -5.11 2.81 -9.66
C LEU A 252 -4.91 2.22 -11.04
N PHE A 253 -4.44 0.99 -11.07
CA PHE A 253 -4.31 0.18 -12.28
C PHE A 253 -5.31 -0.98 -12.25
N LYS A 254 -5.60 -1.52 -13.43
CA LYS A 254 -6.46 -2.70 -13.62
C LYS A 254 -5.76 -3.73 -14.50
N LYS A 255 -5.93 -4.99 -14.16
CA LYS A 255 -5.63 -6.09 -15.07
C LYS A 255 -6.81 -6.26 -16.03
N PRO A 256 -6.63 -6.17 -17.37
CA PRO A 256 -7.68 -6.40 -18.35
C PRO A 256 -8.32 -7.78 -18.26
#